data_fb604ce1515da4edbb5c18b9e6002cc1
#
_entry.id   fb604ce1515da4edbb5c18b9e6002cc1
#
_cell.length_a   1.000
_cell.length_b   1.000
_cell.length_c   1.000
_cell.angle_alpha   90.00
_cell.angle_beta   90.00
_cell.angle_gamma   90.00
#
_symmetry.space_group_name_H-M   'P 1'
#
loop_
_entity.id
_entity.type
_entity.pdbx_description
1 polymer ?
#
loop_
_entity_poly.entity_id
_entity_poly.type
_entity_poly.pdbx_seq_one_letter_code
_entity_poly.pdbx_strand_id
1 'polypeptide(L)'
;QLQEFAIQKRNISSFIRKIQQYAQYNKKIYTLDFKISEKMAYFLDNVKGKKEIIDKLKISDNLSYMTNNSNKNADFLRNTTNEGNFEKGFSIYLLDKKGEKIYYRISTNTINAAKYPIISIYRAKTPIKLNEDYLKASLWEEEI
;
A
#
# COMPACT_ATOMS: atom_id res chain seq x y z
N GLN A 1 -12.33 -13.93 -9.10
CA GLN A 1 -11.04 -13.33 -8.77
C GLN A 1 -10.98 -11.84 -9.10
N LEU A 2 -11.63 -11.40 -10.19
CA LEU A 2 -11.68 -9.97 -10.53
C LEU A 2 -12.37 -9.15 -9.45
N GLN A 3 -13.43 -9.71 -8.83
CA GLN A 3 -14.09 -9.06 -7.69
C GLN A 3 -13.16 -8.94 -6.48
N GLU A 4 -12.34 -9.94 -6.26
CA GLU A 4 -11.40 -9.95 -5.16
C GLU A 4 -10.36 -8.83 -5.32
N PHE A 5 -9.84 -8.64 -6.53
CA PHE A 5 -8.92 -7.54 -6.81
C PHE A 5 -9.58 -6.19 -6.56
N ALA A 6 -10.81 -6.01 -7.02
CA ALA A 6 -11.54 -4.75 -6.83
C ALA A 6 -11.76 -4.44 -5.35
N ILE A 7 -12.11 -5.45 -4.57
CA ILE A 7 -12.32 -5.30 -3.12
C ILE A 7 -10.99 -4.95 -2.43
N GLN A 8 -9.93 -5.70 -2.72
CA GLN A 8 -8.66 -5.52 -2.03
C GLN A 8 -7.99 -4.19 -2.37
N LYS A 9 -7.98 -3.77 -3.63
CA LYS A 9 -7.40 -2.47 -3.97
C LYS A 9 -8.12 -1.33 -3.25
N ARG A 10 -9.45 -1.41 -3.14
CA ARG A 10 -10.25 -0.41 -2.44
C ARG A 10 -9.97 -0.43 -0.93
N ASN A 11 -9.96 -1.61 -0.34
CA ASN A 11 -9.74 -1.76 1.09
C ASN A 11 -8.35 -1.30 1.51
N ILE A 12 -7.33 -1.69 0.76
CA ILE A 12 -5.94 -1.31 1.06
C ILE A 12 -5.76 0.19 0.88
N SER A 13 -6.23 0.76 -0.23
CA SER A 13 -6.08 2.20 -0.48
C SER A 13 -6.83 3.03 0.55
N SER A 14 -8.04 2.62 0.94
CA SER A 14 -8.82 3.31 1.96
C SER A 14 -8.14 3.25 3.34
N PHE A 15 -7.55 2.11 3.66
CA PHE A 15 -6.83 1.93 4.92
C PHE A 15 -5.61 2.85 4.99
N ILE A 16 -4.83 2.92 3.92
CA ILE A 16 -3.66 3.80 3.83
C ILE A 16 -4.11 5.27 3.94
N ARG A 17 -5.17 5.64 3.22
CA ARG A 17 -5.70 7.00 3.27
C ARG A 17 -6.15 7.39 4.68
N LYS A 18 -6.77 6.47 5.39
CA LYS A 18 -7.20 6.69 6.78
C LYS A 18 -6.01 7.05 7.67
N ILE A 19 -4.90 6.34 7.53
CA ILE A 19 -3.68 6.62 8.30
C ILE A 19 -3.18 8.02 7.98
N GLN A 20 -3.13 8.39 6.70
CA GLN A 20 -2.70 9.70 6.26
C GLN A 20 -3.62 10.82 6.80
N GLN A 21 -4.92 10.59 6.78
CA GLN A 21 -5.90 11.56 7.29
C GLN A 21 -5.75 11.76 8.79
N TYR A 22 -5.54 10.70 9.55
CA TYR A 22 -5.30 10.82 10.99
C TYR A 22 -4.03 11.60 11.28
N ALA A 23 -2.95 11.33 10.55
CA ALA A 23 -1.68 12.04 10.72
C ALA A 23 -1.85 13.52 10.42
N GLN A 24 -2.53 13.85 9.33
CA GLN A 24 -2.78 15.23 8.93
C GLN A 24 -3.66 15.98 9.93
N TYR A 25 -4.73 15.34 10.37
CA TYR A 25 -5.69 15.94 11.29
C TYR A 25 -5.08 16.16 12.68
N ASN A 26 -4.39 15.16 13.20
CA ASN A 26 -3.82 15.20 14.55
C ASN A 26 -2.42 15.81 14.61
N LYS A 27 -1.82 16.12 13.45
CA LYS A 27 -0.44 16.63 13.36
C LYS A 27 0.53 15.70 14.10
N LYS A 28 0.41 14.41 13.85
CA LYS A 28 1.11 13.37 14.58
C LYS A 28 1.61 12.29 13.63
N ILE A 29 2.72 11.65 14.01
CA ILE A 29 3.28 10.54 13.24
C ILE A 29 2.56 9.25 13.62
N TYR A 30 2.09 8.52 12.59
CA TYR A 30 1.52 7.18 12.74
C TYR A 30 2.32 6.19 11.92
N THR A 31 2.08 4.91 12.12
CA THR A 31 2.80 3.85 11.42
C THR A 31 1.85 2.91 10.71
N LEU A 32 2.18 2.61 9.46
CA LEU A 32 1.61 1.48 8.73
C LEU A 32 2.55 0.29 8.90
N ASP A 33 2.05 -0.81 9.43
CA ASP A 33 2.77 -2.07 9.51
C ASP A 33 2.07 -3.05 8.57
N PHE A 34 2.66 -3.28 7.41
CA PHE A 34 2.08 -4.14 6.38
C PHE A 34 2.73 -5.51 6.44
N LYS A 35 2.01 -6.47 7.02
CA LYS A 35 2.53 -7.83 7.25
C LYS A 35 2.00 -8.79 6.20
N ILE A 36 2.71 -8.89 5.09
CA ILE A 36 2.40 -9.84 4.02
C ILE A 36 2.36 -11.26 4.56
N SER A 37 3.29 -11.59 5.46
CA SER A 37 3.39 -12.92 6.06
C SER A 37 2.12 -13.35 6.80
N GLU A 38 1.42 -12.40 7.41
CA GLU A 38 0.19 -12.66 8.17
C GLU A 38 -1.07 -12.35 7.38
N LYS A 39 -0.94 -11.77 6.19
CA LYS A 39 -2.06 -11.21 5.43
C LYS A 39 -2.83 -10.17 6.25
N MET A 40 -2.09 -9.32 6.96
CA MET A 40 -2.65 -8.26 7.79
C MET A 40 -1.93 -6.95 7.56
N ALA A 41 -2.67 -5.86 7.65
CA ALA A 41 -2.11 -4.52 7.75
C ALA A 41 -2.56 -3.90 9.06
N TYR A 42 -1.65 -3.21 9.73
CA TYR A 42 -1.93 -2.57 11.02
C TYR A 42 -1.70 -1.07 10.93
N PHE A 43 -2.61 -0.34 11.54
CA PHE A 43 -2.51 1.11 11.74
C PHE A 43 -2.12 1.35 13.18
N LEU A 44 -0.91 1.86 13.41
CA LEU A 44 -0.32 1.97 14.73
C LEU A 44 -0.11 3.42 15.14
N ASP A 45 -0.45 3.71 16.40
CA ASP A 45 -0.10 4.95 17.06
C ASP A 45 1.15 4.75 17.91
N ASN A 46 1.95 5.80 18.05
CA ASN A 46 3.12 5.79 18.92
C ASN A 46 2.75 6.55 20.20
N VAL A 47 2.50 5.81 21.27
CA VAL A 47 2.10 6.38 22.56
C VAL A 47 3.19 6.05 23.60
N LYS A 48 3.86 7.08 24.10
CA LYS A 48 4.89 6.95 25.16
C LYS A 48 5.95 5.88 24.85
N GLY A 49 6.42 5.88 23.59
CA GLY A 49 7.44 4.92 23.16
C GLY A 49 6.92 3.53 22.81
N LYS A 50 5.63 3.30 22.93
CA LYS A 50 4.98 2.03 22.54
C LYS A 50 4.09 2.24 21.36
N LYS A 51 3.96 1.21 20.51
CA LYS A 51 3.04 1.22 19.39
C LYS A 51 1.73 0.56 19.81
N GLU A 52 0.62 1.28 19.62
CA GLU A 52 -0.71 0.79 19.90
C GLU A 52 -1.48 0.63 18.60
N ILE A 53 -2.23 -0.48 18.50
CA ILE A 53 -3.05 -0.73 17.31
C ILE A 53 -4.30 0.16 17.36
N ILE A 54 -4.44 1.04 16.37
CA ILE A 54 -5.64 1.86 16.18
C ILE A 54 -6.66 1.07 15.37
N ASP A 55 -6.19 0.41 14.32
CA ASP A 55 -7.04 -0.34 13.41
C ASP A 55 -6.22 -1.41 12.71
N LYS A 56 -6.90 -2.38 12.15
CA LYS A 56 -6.26 -3.44 11.39
C LYS A 56 -7.13 -3.83 10.21
N LEU A 57 -6.50 -4.30 9.15
CA LEU A 57 -7.16 -4.75 7.93
C LEU A 57 -6.64 -6.15 7.60
N LYS A 58 -7.57 -7.10 7.49
CA LYS A 58 -7.22 -8.42 6.94
C LYS A 58 -7.28 -8.33 5.42
N ILE A 59 -6.18 -8.69 4.77
CA ILE A 59 -6.12 -8.74 3.31
C ILE A 59 -6.35 -10.19 2.85
N SER A 60 -6.83 -10.35 1.63
CA SER A 60 -7.30 -11.65 1.14
C SER A 60 -6.19 -12.68 1.01
N ASP A 61 -6.45 -13.90 1.43
CA ASP A 61 -5.60 -15.06 1.22
C ASP A 61 -5.68 -15.57 -0.24
N ASN A 62 -6.65 -15.11 -1.00
CA ASN A 62 -6.85 -15.53 -2.38
C ASN A 62 -5.99 -14.78 -3.39
N LEU A 63 -5.22 -13.82 -2.91
CA LEU A 63 -4.28 -13.04 -3.70
C LEU A 63 -2.89 -13.15 -3.09
N SER A 64 -1.90 -12.78 -3.87
CA SER A 64 -0.53 -12.59 -3.39
C SER A 64 -0.16 -11.12 -3.50
N TYR A 65 0.84 -10.72 -2.73
CA TYR A 65 1.24 -9.32 -2.62
C TYR A 65 2.76 -9.21 -2.68
N MET A 66 3.23 -8.12 -3.25
CA MET A 66 4.64 -7.76 -3.17
C MET A 66 4.79 -6.25 -3.06
N THR A 67 5.98 -5.81 -2.71
CA THR A 67 6.28 -4.39 -2.55
C THR A 67 7.48 -4.03 -3.41
N ASN A 68 7.80 -2.74 -3.47
CA ASN A 68 9.00 -2.28 -4.17
C ASN A 68 10.23 -2.18 -3.24
N ASN A 69 10.17 -2.81 -2.07
CA ASN A 69 11.32 -2.92 -1.20
C ASN A 69 12.35 -3.92 -1.75
N SER A 70 13.57 -3.90 -1.23
CA SER A 70 14.64 -4.82 -1.65
C SER A 70 14.25 -6.28 -1.49
N ASN A 71 13.48 -6.61 -0.45
CA ASN A 71 12.82 -7.91 -0.31
C ASN A 71 11.34 -7.73 -0.61
N LYS A 72 10.94 -8.10 -1.82
CA LYS A 72 9.59 -7.81 -2.34
C LYS A 72 8.46 -8.47 -1.57
N ASN A 73 8.73 -9.61 -0.96
CA ASN A 73 7.70 -10.38 -0.24
C ASN A 73 7.79 -10.19 1.27
N ALA A 74 8.63 -9.29 1.73
CA ALA A 74 8.82 -9.07 3.16
C ALA A 74 7.80 -8.10 3.72
N ASP A 75 7.51 -8.29 5.00
CA ASP A 75 6.75 -7.31 5.78
C ASP A 75 7.51 -5.98 5.80
N PHE A 76 6.80 -4.88 5.89
CA PHE A 76 7.45 -3.57 5.96
C PHE A 76 6.69 -2.60 6.85
N LEU A 77 7.43 -1.63 7.37
CA LEU A 77 6.92 -0.53 8.17
C LEU A 77 7.14 0.78 7.43
N ARG A 78 6.16 1.67 7.52
CA ARG A 78 6.30 3.05 7.03
C ARG A 78 5.68 4.00 8.03
N ASN A 79 6.44 5.01 8.42
CA ASN A 79 5.91 6.09 9.25
C ASN A 79 5.38 7.21 8.39
N THR A 80 4.31 7.85 8.85
CA THR A 80 3.88 9.10 8.24
C THR A 80 4.74 10.24 8.76
N THR A 81 4.69 11.36 8.04
CA THR A 81 5.08 12.65 8.60
C THR A 81 3.90 13.19 9.43
N ASN A 82 4.11 14.23 10.20
CA ASN A 82 3.03 14.88 10.93
C ASN A 82 2.10 15.72 10.04
N GLU A 83 2.32 15.69 8.73
CA GLU A 83 1.46 16.37 7.75
C GLU A 83 0.63 15.40 6.91
N GLY A 84 0.76 14.11 7.18
CA GLY A 84 -0.04 13.08 6.53
C GLY A 84 0.61 12.38 5.35
N ASN A 85 1.81 12.78 4.94
CA ASN A 85 2.57 12.04 3.93
C ASN A 85 3.33 10.90 4.61
N PHE A 86 3.71 9.90 3.84
CA PHE A 86 4.68 8.92 4.35
C PHE A 86 6.09 9.48 4.17
N GLU A 87 6.97 9.19 5.12
CA GLU A 87 8.36 9.66 5.08
C GLU A 87 9.12 9.15 3.86
N LYS A 88 8.67 8.01 3.31
CA LYS A 88 9.20 7.39 2.11
C LYS A 88 8.06 6.75 1.34
N GLY A 89 8.00 7.00 0.05
CA GLY A 89 7.00 6.38 -0.82
C GLY A 89 7.17 4.88 -0.91
N PHE A 90 6.07 4.19 -1.21
CA PHE A 90 6.08 2.75 -1.40
C PHE A 90 5.01 2.36 -2.41
N SER A 91 5.15 1.15 -2.92
CA SER A 91 4.13 0.53 -3.77
C SER A 91 3.78 -0.85 -3.24
N ILE A 92 2.50 -1.18 -3.32
CA ILE A 92 1.98 -2.52 -3.03
C ILE A 92 1.40 -3.04 -4.32
N TYR A 93 1.86 -4.21 -4.74
CA TYR A 93 1.37 -4.88 -5.95
C TYR A 93 0.44 -6.02 -5.55
N LEU A 94 -0.66 -6.14 -6.28
CA LEU A 94 -1.63 -7.22 -6.09
C LEU A 94 -1.47 -8.21 -7.24
N LEU A 95 -1.22 -9.47 -6.88
CA LEU A 95 -0.97 -10.55 -7.80
C LEU A 95 -2.03 -11.63 -7.65
N ASP A 96 -2.10 -12.55 -8.62
CA ASP A 96 -2.92 -13.74 -8.48
C ASP A 96 -2.41 -14.59 -7.32
N LYS A 97 -3.20 -15.57 -6.91
CA LYS A 97 -2.87 -16.40 -5.74
C LYS A 97 -1.53 -17.09 -5.86
N LYS A 98 -1.16 -17.53 -7.05
CA LYS A 98 0.11 -18.20 -7.30
C LYS A 98 1.29 -17.22 -7.33
N GLY A 99 1.02 -15.92 -7.39
CA GLY A 99 2.07 -14.91 -7.45
C GLY A 99 2.78 -14.85 -8.79
N GLU A 100 2.11 -15.25 -9.87
CA GLU A 100 2.72 -15.32 -11.21
C GLU A 100 2.49 -14.05 -12.03
N LYS A 101 1.33 -13.38 -11.85
CA LYS A 101 0.95 -12.20 -12.63
C LYS A 101 0.48 -11.07 -11.76
N ILE A 102 0.88 -9.86 -12.13
CA ILE A 102 0.53 -8.62 -11.43
C ILE A 102 -0.67 -8.00 -12.10
N TYR A 103 -1.66 -7.58 -11.29
CA TYR A 103 -2.90 -6.98 -11.77
C TYR A 103 -3.04 -5.52 -11.35
N TYR A 104 -2.60 -5.14 -10.15
CA TYR A 104 -2.76 -3.80 -9.61
C TYR A 104 -1.53 -3.34 -8.85
N ARG A 105 -1.37 -2.03 -8.81
CA ARG A 105 -0.33 -1.36 -8.03
C ARG A 105 -0.95 -0.20 -7.27
N ILE A 106 -0.72 -0.15 -5.97
CA ILE A 106 -1.12 0.97 -5.13
C ILE A 106 0.16 1.67 -4.69
N SER A 107 0.28 2.96 -5.00
CA SER A 107 1.49 3.72 -4.70
C SER A 107 1.18 4.95 -3.88
N THR A 108 2.05 5.26 -2.93
CA THR A 108 2.06 6.53 -2.25
C THR A 108 3.17 7.39 -2.82
N ASN A 109 2.88 8.67 -2.95
CA ASN A 109 3.81 9.62 -3.55
C ASN A 109 4.39 10.54 -2.48
N THR A 110 5.71 10.75 -2.51
CA THR A 110 6.39 11.64 -1.58
C THR A 110 6.84 12.94 -2.22
N ILE A 111 6.23 13.33 -3.34
CA ILE A 111 6.59 14.59 -3.99
C ILE A 111 6.33 15.73 -3.02
N ASN A 112 7.38 16.45 -2.66
CA ASN A 112 7.35 17.54 -1.69
C ASN A 112 6.40 18.68 -2.07
N ALA A 113 6.03 18.79 -3.34
CA ALA A 113 5.12 19.81 -3.83
C ALA A 113 3.66 19.49 -3.58
N ALA A 114 3.33 18.26 -3.21
CA ALA A 114 1.95 17.87 -2.94
C ALA A 114 1.54 18.38 -1.57
N LYS A 115 0.62 19.33 -1.53
CA LYS A 115 0.03 19.82 -0.27
C LYS A 115 -0.85 18.77 0.37
N TYR A 116 -1.26 17.76 -0.39
CA TYR A 116 -2.16 16.71 0.07
C TYR A 116 -1.55 15.34 -0.18
N PRO A 117 -1.73 14.40 0.74
CA PRO A 117 -1.28 13.03 0.55
C PRO A 117 -1.96 12.43 -0.69
N ILE A 118 -1.16 11.86 -1.59
CA ILE A 118 -1.68 11.28 -2.82
C ILE A 118 -1.43 9.78 -2.81
N ILE A 119 -2.51 9.03 -3.05
CA ILE A 119 -2.46 7.61 -3.31
C ILE A 119 -2.88 7.42 -4.76
N SER A 120 -2.04 6.76 -5.53
CA SER A 120 -2.35 6.43 -6.92
C SER A 120 -2.61 4.93 -7.05
N ILE A 121 -3.65 4.59 -7.77
CA ILE A 121 -4.00 3.20 -8.07
C ILE A 121 -3.79 2.99 -9.55
N TYR A 122 -2.99 1.99 -9.90
CA TYR A 122 -2.72 1.63 -11.29
C TYR A 122 -3.23 0.23 -11.55
N ARG A 123 -3.87 0.07 -12.69
CA ARG A 123 -4.28 -1.23 -13.20
C ARG A 123 -3.34 -1.64 -14.32
N ALA A 124 -2.90 -2.89 -14.31
CA ALA A 124 -2.16 -3.42 -15.45
C ALA A 124 -3.08 -3.49 -16.66
N LYS A 125 -2.64 -2.97 -17.79
CA LYS A 125 -3.45 -3.01 -19.04
C LYS A 125 -3.77 -4.45 -19.44
N THR A 126 -2.80 -5.33 -19.26
CA THR A 126 -2.95 -6.78 -19.29
C THR A 126 -2.15 -7.34 -18.12
N PRO A 127 -2.52 -8.50 -17.55
CA PRO A 127 -1.75 -9.07 -16.45
C PRO A 127 -0.26 -9.18 -16.79
N ILE A 128 0.59 -8.70 -15.89
CA ILE A 128 2.04 -8.60 -16.12
C ILE A 128 2.75 -9.76 -15.44
N LYS A 129 3.55 -10.49 -16.20
CA LYS A 129 4.38 -11.59 -15.65
C LYS A 129 5.55 -11.01 -14.86
N LEU A 130 5.96 -11.69 -13.80
CA LEU A 130 7.06 -11.22 -12.95
C LEU A 130 8.39 -11.10 -13.69
N ASN A 131 8.60 -11.86 -14.76
CA ASN A 131 9.83 -11.78 -15.54
C ASN A 131 9.83 -10.63 -16.56
N GLU A 132 8.71 -9.90 -16.67
CA GLU A 132 8.64 -8.69 -17.48
C GLU A 132 9.12 -7.49 -16.68
N ASP A 133 9.45 -6.41 -17.38
CA ASP A 133 9.78 -5.14 -16.72
C ASP A 133 8.49 -4.44 -16.26
N TYR A 134 7.97 -4.88 -15.10
CA TYR A 134 6.70 -4.36 -14.57
C TYR A 134 6.80 -2.93 -14.05
N LEU A 135 7.99 -2.33 -14.02
CA LEU A 135 8.15 -0.93 -13.67
C LEU A 135 7.88 0.01 -14.85
N LYS A 136 7.80 -0.55 -16.05
CA LYS A 136 7.61 0.21 -17.28
C LYS A 136 6.24 0.88 -17.30
N ALA A 137 6.22 2.20 -17.39
CA ALA A 137 4.99 3.00 -17.28
C ALA A 137 3.93 2.63 -18.32
N SER A 138 4.34 2.21 -19.51
CA SER A 138 3.41 1.88 -20.60
C SER A 138 2.55 0.65 -20.31
N LEU A 139 2.90 -0.17 -19.32
CA LEU A 139 2.12 -1.35 -18.94
C LEU A 139 0.96 -1.02 -18.01
N TRP A 140 0.92 0.20 -17.50
CA TRP A 140 -0.02 0.61 -16.46
C TRP A 140 -1.00 1.68 -16.92
N GLU A 141 -2.17 1.66 -16.31
CA GLU A 141 -3.22 2.64 -16.53
C GLU A 141 -3.68 3.13 -15.16
N GLU A 142 -3.58 4.45 -14.94
CA GLU A 142 -4.00 5.01 -13.65
C GLU A 142 -5.51 4.99 -13.54
N GLU A 143 -6.00 4.52 -12.40
CA GLU A 143 -7.43 4.58 -12.06
C GLU A 143 -7.69 5.83 -11.24
N ILE A 144 -8.77 6.48 -11.56
CA ILE A 144 -9.20 7.69 -10.87
C ILE A 144 -10.13 7.35 -9.72
#